data_204fead721299fdfdf56fb3373e8f7e2
#
_entry.id   204fead721299fdfdf56fb3373e8f7e2
#
_cell.length_a   1.000
_cell.length_b   1.000
_cell.length_c   1.000
_cell.angle_alpha   90.00
_cell.angle_beta   90.00
_cell.angle_gamma   90.00
#
_symmetry.space_group_name_H-M   'P 1'
#
loop_
_entity.id
_entity.type
_entity.pdbx_description
1 polymer ?
#
loop_
_entity_poly.entity_id
_entity_poly.type
_entity_poly.pdbx_seq_one_letter_code
_entity_poly.pdbx_strand_id
1 'polypeptide(L)'
;MSASPETSYTPRRSVLYMPSSNARALEKAKTIAVDALILDLEDAVAPDDKPAAREAACAAVTSGKYGDKELTIRVNGIGTRWHEEDLAAAAKAGPAGIVVPKVGSADEVRSLVAAMEAAGAPERTRLWAMVETPAAIFSAREIAQASPRLEAFVLGTNDLVKELQAQHVPGREPLLTSLQLALLAGREAGIAVLDGVYNDVKDAEGFAAECVQGRDMGFDGKTLIHPGQVEACNATFAPDEAAVEDARGVLQAWQDGAGSGVVTYQGRLVEQLHVDIAERVLATHEAIVARG
;
A
#
# COMPACT_ATOMS: atom_id res chain seq x y z
N MET A 1 14.84 -1.89 -29.89
CA MET A 1 13.77 -2.45 -29.08
C MET A 1 14.42 -2.84 -27.75
N SER A 2 14.38 -1.96 -26.78
CA SER A 2 14.86 -2.24 -25.43
C SER A 2 13.66 -2.85 -24.68
N ALA A 3 13.79 -4.11 -24.27
CA ALA A 3 12.83 -4.72 -23.37
C ALA A 3 12.82 -3.87 -22.09
N SER A 4 11.69 -3.26 -21.78
CA SER A 4 11.46 -2.68 -20.46
C SER A 4 11.68 -3.79 -19.44
N PRO A 5 12.33 -3.53 -18.30
CA PRO A 5 12.42 -4.53 -17.25
C PRO A 5 10.98 -4.90 -16.86
N GLU A 6 10.69 -6.20 -16.87
CA GLU A 6 9.44 -6.73 -16.27
C GLU A 6 9.40 -6.27 -14.83
N THR A 7 8.73 -5.16 -14.58
CA THR A 7 8.36 -4.75 -13.23
C THR A 7 7.28 -5.73 -12.79
N SER A 8 7.69 -6.78 -12.06
CA SER A 8 6.74 -7.72 -11.49
C SER A 8 5.78 -6.93 -10.59
N TYR A 9 4.53 -6.83 -10.99
CA TYR A 9 3.49 -6.18 -10.20
C TYR A 9 3.33 -6.92 -8.87
N THR A 10 3.39 -6.21 -7.75
CA THR A 10 3.15 -6.76 -6.41
C THR A 10 1.74 -6.37 -5.98
N PRO A 11 0.78 -7.32 -5.90
CA PRO A 11 -0.56 -7.02 -5.41
C PRO A 11 -0.54 -6.55 -3.96
N ARG A 12 -1.23 -5.45 -3.67
CA ARG A 12 -1.40 -4.87 -2.33
C ARG A 12 -2.86 -4.50 -2.08
N ARG A 13 -3.79 -5.37 -2.53
CA ARG A 13 -5.24 -5.16 -2.40
C ARG A 13 -5.65 -4.95 -0.95
N SER A 14 -5.16 -5.81 -0.08
CA SER A 14 -5.41 -5.76 1.37
C SER A 14 -4.11 -5.72 2.15
N VAL A 15 -3.98 -4.71 3.02
CA VAL A 15 -2.80 -4.49 3.86
C VAL A 15 -3.25 -4.42 5.31
N LEU A 16 -3.08 -5.50 6.07
CA LEU A 16 -3.66 -5.66 7.39
C LEU A 16 -2.68 -5.26 8.50
N TYR A 17 -3.10 -4.32 9.35
CA TYR A 17 -2.38 -3.99 10.57
C TYR A 17 -2.46 -5.14 11.59
N MET A 18 -1.33 -5.50 12.17
CA MET A 18 -1.17 -6.53 13.20
C MET A 18 -0.41 -5.99 14.39
N PRO A 19 -1.05 -5.89 15.59
CA PRO A 19 -0.34 -5.52 16.80
C PRO A 19 0.77 -6.52 17.12
N SER A 20 2.03 -6.09 17.07
CA SER A 20 3.18 -7.00 17.28
C SER A 20 3.33 -7.48 18.73
N SER A 21 2.66 -6.83 19.68
CA SER A 21 2.55 -7.30 21.07
C SER A 21 1.60 -8.48 21.25
N ASN A 22 0.78 -8.83 20.23
CA ASN A 22 -0.22 -9.89 20.33
C ASN A 22 0.23 -11.17 19.59
N ALA A 23 0.84 -12.10 20.32
CA ALA A 23 1.35 -13.36 19.77
C ALA A 23 0.27 -14.20 19.07
N ARG A 24 -0.99 -14.18 19.57
CA ARG A 24 -2.10 -14.91 18.94
C ARG A 24 -2.50 -14.29 17.61
N ALA A 25 -2.47 -12.96 17.52
CA ALA A 25 -2.75 -12.25 16.28
C ALA A 25 -1.67 -12.54 15.22
N LEU A 26 -0.38 -12.51 15.61
CA LEU A 26 0.74 -12.86 14.74
C LEU A 26 0.64 -14.32 14.23
N GLU A 27 0.26 -15.26 15.10
CA GLU A 27 0.07 -16.65 14.67
C GLU A 27 -1.10 -16.79 13.68
N LYS A 28 -2.25 -16.16 13.97
CA LYS A 28 -3.40 -16.16 13.08
C LYS A 28 -3.11 -15.50 11.72
N ALA A 29 -2.28 -14.46 11.70
CA ALA A 29 -1.92 -13.74 10.48
C ALA A 29 -1.25 -14.63 9.41
N LYS A 30 -0.63 -15.74 9.80
CA LYS A 30 -0.03 -16.69 8.86
C LYS A 30 -1.04 -17.32 7.92
N THR A 31 -2.29 -17.48 8.36
CA THR A 31 -3.37 -18.16 7.61
C THR A 31 -4.38 -17.23 6.96
N ILE A 32 -4.31 -15.93 7.24
CA ILE A 32 -5.22 -14.93 6.62
C ILE A 32 -4.78 -14.71 5.17
N ALA A 33 -5.72 -14.71 4.24
CA ALA A 33 -5.48 -14.50 2.80
C ALA A 33 -5.32 -13.01 2.46
N VAL A 34 -4.36 -12.34 3.09
CA VAL A 34 -4.03 -10.92 2.90
C VAL A 34 -2.78 -10.78 2.05
N ASP A 35 -2.71 -9.75 1.22
CA ASP A 35 -1.53 -9.51 0.35
C ASP A 35 -0.32 -9.01 1.16
N ALA A 36 -0.54 -8.13 2.13
CA ALA A 36 0.52 -7.61 2.99
C ALA A 36 0.09 -7.46 4.46
N LEU A 37 1.07 -7.51 5.34
CA LEU A 37 0.89 -7.27 6.77
C LEU A 37 1.74 -6.07 7.21
N ILE A 38 1.16 -5.17 7.99
CA ILE A 38 1.89 -4.16 8.74
C ILE A 38 2.02 -4.64 10.18
N LEU A 39 3.18 -5.14 10.55
CA LEU A 39 3.54 -5.49 11.92
C LEU A 39 3.74 -4.20 12.71
N ASP A 40 2.77 -3.87 13.55
CA ASP A 40 2.68 -2.57 14.18
C ASP A 40 3.45 -2.50 15.49
N LEU A 41 4.29 -1.46 15.63
CA LEU A 41 4.99 -1.08 16.87
C LEU A 41 4.46 0.24 17.45
N GLU A 42 3.54 0.92 16.75
CA GLU A 42 3.11 2.27 17.09
C GLU A 42 1.79 2.24 17.89
N ASP A 43 0.68 2.69 17.32
CA ASP A 43 -0.57 2.98 18.03
C ASP A 43 -1.21 1.74 18.66
N ALA A 44 -1.08 0.57 18.05
CA ALA A 44 -1.65 -0.67 18.57
C ALA A 44 -0.83 -1.33 19.69
N VAL A 45 0.27 -0.69 20.15
CA VAL A 45 1.17 -1.25 21.16
C VAL A 45 1.37 -0.28 22.31
N ALA A 46 1.06 -0.73 23.54
CA ALA A 46 1.26 0.08 24.74
C ALA A 46 2.76 0.43 24.94
N PRO A 47 3.08 1.59 25.55
CA PRO A 47 4.46 2.06 25.71
C PRO A 47 5.42 1.05 26.31
N ASP A 48 4.99 0.31 27.33
CA ASP A 48 5.83 -0.65 28.03
C ASP A 48 6.06 -1.94 27.23
N ASP A 49 5.16 -2.24 26.28
CA ASP A 49 5.24 -3.45 25.44
C ASP A 49 6.06 -3.23 24.16
N LYS A 50 6.42 -1.99 23.83
CA LYS A 50 7.09 -1.67 22.56
C LYS A 50 8.42 -2.41 22.35
N PRO A 51 9.30 -2.58 23.33
CA PRO A 51 10.52 -3.36 23.14
C PRO A 51 10.24 -4.82 22.78
N ALA A 52 9.32 -5.48 23.49
CA ALA A 52 8.94 -6.86 23.22
C ALA A 52 8.22 -7.01 21.86
N ALA A 53 7.37 -6.05 21.50
CA ALA A 53 6.70 -6.01 20.20
C ALA A 53 7.71 -5.86 19.05
N ARG A 54 8.76 -5.05 19.21
CA ARG A 54 9.87 -4.91 18.24
C ARG A 54 10.56 -6.25 18.00
N GLU A 55 10.91 -6.97 19.06
CA GLU A 55 11.52 -8.28 18.96
C GLU A 55 10.59 -9.27 18.22
N ALA A 56 9.30 -9.28 18.58
CA ALA A 56 8.32 -10.16 17.96
C ALA A 56 8.10 -9.85 16.46
N ALA A 57 8.05 -8.56 16.07
CA ALA A 57 7.95 -8.16 14.66
C ALA A 57 9.18 -8.61 13.87
N CYS A 58 10.39 -8.36 14.38
CA CYS A 58 11.62 -8.79 13.72
C CYS A 58 11.70 -10.32 13.60
N ALA A 59 11.31 -11.05 14.63
CA ALA A 59 11.24 -12.50 14.61
C ALA A 59 10.20 -13.02 13.59
N ALA A 60 9.05 -12.36 13.46
CA ALA A 60 8.04 -12.69 12.45
C ALA A 60 8.62 -12.57 11.04
N VAL A 61 9.28 -11.45 10.73
CA VAL A 61 9.91 -11.18 9.43
C VAL A 61 10.94 -12.25 9.07
N THR A 62 11.83 -12.59 10.02
CA THR A 62 12.92 -13.53 9.78
C THR A 62 12.50 -15.00 9.82
N SER A 63 11.27 -15.30 10.26
CA SER A 63 10.79 -16.68 10.45
C SER A 63 10.55 -17.45 9.15
N GLY A 64 10.26 -16.77 8.03
CA GLY A 64 9.84 -17.39 6.77
C GLY A 64 8.49 -18.12 6.83
N LYS A 65 7.65 -17.86 7.85
CA LYS A 65 6.41 -18.62 8.10
C LYS A 65 5.14 -17.97 7.62
N TYR A 66 5.22 -16.85 6.89
CA TYR A 66 4.06 -16.08 6.44
C TYR A 66 3.72 -16.28 4.96
N GLY A 67 4.36 -17.26 4.29
CA GLY A 67 4.13 -17.53 2.85
C GLY A 67 4.58 -16.36 2.00
N ASP A 68 3.81 -16.07 0.94
CA ASP A 68 4.12 -15.03 -0.04
C ASP A 68 3.61 -13.63 0.36
N LYS A 69 3.16 -13.47 1.61
CA LYS A 69 2.72 -12.18 2.13
C LYS A 69 3.87 -11.19 2.22
N GLU A 70 3.62 -9.97 1.77
CA GLU A 70 4.55 -8.88 1.97
C GLU A 70 4.53 -8.45 3.45
N LEU A 71 5.64 -8.66 4.17
CA LEU A 71 5.75 -8.28 5.57
C LEU A 71 6.41 -6.91 5.69
N THR A 72 5.73 -5.98 6.32
CA THR A 72 6.27 -4.67 6.68
C THR A 72 6.24 -4.45 8.18
N ILE A 73 7.06 -3.53 8.69
CA ILE A 73 7.06 -3.13 10.11
C ILE A 73 6.73 -1.64 10.18
N ARG A 74 5.66 -1.27 10.90
CA ARG A 74 5.40 0.12 11.24
C ARG A 74 6.16 0.47 12.51
N VAL A 75 7.17 1.33 12.36
CA VAL A 75 7.97 1.85 13.47
C VAL A 75 7.27 3.02 14.16
N ASN A 76 7.71 3.38 15.35
CA ASN A 76 7.23 4.58 16.02
C ASN A 76 7.70 5.85 15.28
N GLY A 77 6.94 6.93 15.38
CA GLY A 77 7.17 8.18 14.66
C GLY A 77 8.51 8.85 14.98
N ILE A 78 9.00 9.63 14.03
CA ILE A 78 10.22 10.44 14.17
C ILE A 78 10.12 11.33 15.42
N GLY A 79 11.21 11.40 16.19
CA GLY A 79 11.28 12.18 17.42
C GLY A 79 10.72 11.49 18.66
N THR A 80 10.12 10.32 18.55
CA THR A 80 9.78 9.50 19.71
C THR A 80 11.01 8.77 20.25
N ARG A 81 11.01 8.43 21.53
CA ARG A 81 12.12 7.72 22.17
C ARG A 81 12.36 6.30 21.62
N TRP A 82 11.43 5.74 20.85
CA TRP A 82 11.52 4.39 20.30
C TRP A 82 11.99 4.35 18.85
N HIS A 83 11.86 5.48 18.13
CA HIS A 83 12.04 5.55 16.67
C HIS A 83 13.37 4.96 16.19
N GLU A 84 14.49 5.43 16.76
CA GLU A 84 15.83 5.04 16.30
C GLU A 84 16.09 3.54 16.49
N GLU A 85 15.68 3.00 17.64
CA GLU A 85 15.86 1.58 17.94
C GLU A 85 14.93 0.70 17.08
N ASP A 86 13.68 1.15 16.84
CA ASP A 86 12.73 0.45 15.97
C ASP A 86 13.26 0.40 14.53
N LEU A 87 13.69 1.56 14.01
CA LEU A 87 14.19 1.67 12.65
C LEU A 87 15.43 0.78 12.45
N ALA A 88 16.37 0.82 13.39
CA ALA A 88 17.58 0.02 13.31
C ALA A 88 17.29 -1.49 13.40
N ALA A 89 16.38 -1.90 14.26
CA ALA A 89 15.98 -3.30 14.39
C ALA A 89 15.22 -3.80 13.14
N ALA A 90 14.27 -3.02 12.64
CA ALA A 90 13.52 -3.32 11.43
C ALA A 90 14.46 -3.40 10.21
N ALA A 91 15.38 -2.45 10.06
CA ALA A 91 16.37 -2.46 8.98
C ALA A 91 17.18 -3.75 8.95
N LYS A 92 17.69 -4.21 10.11
CA LYS A 92 18.45 -5.46 10.25
C LYS A 92 17.60 -6.70 9.96
N ALA A 93 16.32 -6.70 10.37
CA ALA A 93 15.41 -7.81 10.11
C ALA A 93 15.09 -7.96 8.61
N GLY A 94 15.16 -6.88 7.85
CA GLY A 94 15.02 -6.86 6.40
C GLY A 94 13.60 -7.22 5.90
N PRO A 95 12.54 -6.58 6.43
CA PRO A 95 11.19 -6.73 5.90
C PRO A 95 11.10 -6.26 4.46
N ALA A 96 9.99 -6.54 3.78
CA ALA A 96 9.71 -5.95 2.47
C ALA A 96 9.64 -4.41 2.55
N GLY A 97 9.02 -3.87 3.61
CA GLY A 97 8.92 -2.45 3.82
C GLY A 97 9.04 -2.03 5.29
N ILE A 98 9.53 -0.81 5.52
CA ILE A 98 9.46 -0.12 6.81
C ILE A 98 8.45 1.01 6.65
N VAL A 99 7.35 0.96 7.41
CA VAL A 99 6.29 1.96 7.42
C VAL A 99 6.61 3.01 8.47
N VAL A 100 6.71 4.27 8.07
CA VAL A 100 7.02 5.37 8.97
C VAL A 100 5.84 6.33 9.04
N PRO A 101 5.27 6.55 10.24
CA PRO A 101 4.15 7.48 10.42
C PRO A 101 4.61 8.93 10.31
N LYS A 102 3.67 9.80 9.93
CA LYS A 102 3.78 11.27 9.94
C LYS A 102 4.99 11.83 9.19
N VAL A 103 5.37 11.20 8.06
CA VAL A 103 6.41 11.73 7.18
C VAL A 103 5.89 13.02 6.53
N GLY A 104 6.53 14.15 6.81
CA GLY A 104 6.05 15.47 6.42
C GLY A 104 6.91 16.17 5.35
N SER A 105 8.07 15.62 4.98
CA SER A 105 8.97 16.28 4.02
C SER A 105 9.86 15.30 3.26
N ALA A 106 10.39 15.78 2.12
CA ALA A 106 11.40 15.05 1.34
C ALA A 106 12.72 14.85 2.11
N ASP A 107 13.10 15.79 2.99
CA ASP A 107 14.32 15.67 3.81
C ASP A 107 14.18 14.55 4.84
N GLU A 108 13.01 14.38 5.44
CA GLU A 108 12.73 13.25 6.32
C GLU A 108 12.86 11.92 5.57
N VAL A 109 12.32 11.81 4.35
CA VAL A 109 12.49 10.59 3.54
C VAL A 109 13.96 10.29 3.29
N ARG A 110 14.75 11.28 2.89
CA ARG A 110 16.19 11.11 2.66
C ARG A 110 16.92 10.67 3.92
N SER A 111 16.59 11.29 5.06
CA SER A 111 17.18 10.94 6.35
C SER A 111 16.82 9.53 6.80
N LEU A 112 15.56 9.12 6.63
CA LEU A 112 15.10 7.77 6.94
C LEU A 112 15.82 6.72 6.08
N VAL A 113 15.92 6.96 4.77
CA VAL A 113 16.63 6.05 3.87
C VAL A 113 18.09 5.91 4.25
N ALA A 114 18.78 7.02 4.53
CA ALA A 114 20.16 7.00 5.00
C ALA A 114 20.33 6.22 6.33
N ALA A 115 19.40 6.40 7.26
CA ALA A 115 19.41 5.68 8.54
C ALA A 115 19.14 4.16 8.35
N MET A 116 18.21 3.79 7.45
CA MET A 116 17.97 2.38 7.08
C MET A 116 19.24 1.74 6.49
N GLU A 117 19.90 2.42 5.58
CA GLU A 117 21.14 1.94 4.94
C GLU A 117 22.29 1.81 5.97
N ALA A 118 22.48 2.81 6.80
CA ALA A 118 23.49 2.79 7.88
C ALA A 118 23.25 1.65 8.89
N ALA A 119 21.98 1.30 9.12
CA ALA A 119 21.60 0.16 9.97
C ALA A 119 21.72 -1.21 9.26
N GLY A 120 22.06 -1.25 7.97
CA GLY A 120 22.29 -2.46 7.20
C GLY A 120 21.01 -3.04 6.56
N ALA A 121 20.01 -2.22 6.27
CA ALA A 121 18.83 -2.68 5.54
C ALA A 121 19.20 -3.26 4.17
N PRO A 122 18.73 -4.46 3.81
CA PRO A 122 18.90 -5.00 2.47
C PRO A 122 18.32 -4.06 1.41
N GLU A 123 18.87 -4.08 0.20
CA GLU A 123 18.39 -3.23 -0.90
C GLU A 123 16.90 -3.45 -1.22
N ARG A 124 16.40 -4.67 -1.05
CA ARG A 124 14.98 -5.02 -1.24
C ARG A 124 14.03 -4.39 -0.20
N THR A 125 14.54 -3.98 0.97
CA THR A 125 13.71 -3.33 2.00
C THR A 125 13.38 -1.91 1.59
N ARG A 126 12.11 -1.62 1.41
CA ARG A 126 11.61 -0.33 0.93
C ARG A 126 11.10 0.54 2.06
N LEU A 127 11.02 1.84 1.82
CA LEU A 127 10.36 2.79 2.72
C LEU A 127 8.90 2.95 2.28
N TRP A 128 7.97 2.88 3.23
CA TRP A 128 6.57 3.26 3.06
C TRP A 128 6.28 4.47 3.94
N ALA A 129 5.84 5.57 3.36
CA ALA A 129 5.56 6.79 4.11
C ALA A 129 4.07 6.91 4.42
N MET A 130 3.70 7.11 5.70
CA MET A 130 2.33 7.47 6.02
C MET A 130 2.11 8.96 5.78
N VAL A 131 1.14 9.24 4.90
CA VAL A 131 0.68 10.59 4.55
C VAL A 131 -0.60 10.85 5.32
N GLU A 132 -0.49 11.56 6.44
CA GLU A 132 -1.55 11.66 7.43
C GLU A 132 -1.60 13.01 8.16
N THR A 133 -0.90 14.01 7.62
CA THR A 133 -0.91 15.38 8.12
C THR A 133 -1.13 16.37 6.98
N PRO A 134 -1.69 17.56 7.23
CA PRO A 134 -1.78 18.61 6.22
C PRO A 134 -0.42 18.96 5.59
N ALA A 135 0.65 18.99 6.38
CA ALA A 135 2.01 19.22 5.87
C ALA A 135 2.44 18.14 4.87
N ALA A 136 2.18 16.86 5.18
CA ALA A 136 2.47 15.75 4.28
C ALA A 136 1.68 15.86 2.96
N ILE A 137 0.40 16.25 3.03
CA ILE A 137 -0.43 16.43 1.83
C ILE A 137 0.11 17.53 0.93
N PHE A 138 0.48 18.69 1.49
CA PHE A 138 1.05 19.79 0.71
C PHE A 138 2.43 19.46 0.13
N SER A 139 3.19 18.58 0.77
CA SER A 139 4.53 18.15 0.34
C SER A 139 4.52 16.77 -0.35
N ALA A 140 3.34 16.21 -0.66
CA ALA A 140 3.23 14.82 -1.12
C ALA A 140 4.06 14.55 -2.38
N ARG A 141 4.11 15.50 -3.31
CA ARG A 141 4.91 15.39 -4.53
C ARG A 141 6.41 15.28 -4.25
N GLU A 142 6.93 16.17 -3.42
CA GLU A 142 8.33 16.21 -3.05
C GLU A 142 8.72 14.98 -2.21
N ILE A 143 7.82 14.53 -1.33
CA ILE A 143 7.98 13.29 -0.56
C ILE A 143 8.05 12.09 -1.50
N ALA A 144 7.10 11.97 -2.45
CA ALA A 144 7.04 10.83 -3.37
C ALA A 144 8.29 10.67 -4.24
N GLN A 145 8.93 11.79 -4.60
CA GLN A 145 10.11 11.84 -5.46
C GLN A 145 11.46 11.86 -4.69
N ALA A 146 11.43 11.83 -3.36
CA ALA A 146 12.61 12.09 -2.53
C ALA A 146 13.66 10.98 -2.60
N SER A 147 13.27 9.73 -2.88
CA SER A 147 14.19 8.59 -2.97
C SER A 147 13.58 7.44 -3.76
N PRO A 148 14.38 6.73 -4.57
CA PRO A 148 13.94 5.50 -5.24
C PRO A 148 13.67 4.33 -4.26
N ARG A 149 14.05 4.46 -2.98
CA ARG A 149 13.73 3.52 -1.91
C ARG A 149 12.31 3.72 -1.36
N LEU A 150 11.65 4.85 -1.62
CA LEU A 150 10.25 5.05 -1.29
C LEU A 150 9.37 4.31 -2.31
N GLU A 151 8.56 3.39 -1.83
CA GLU A 151 7.77 2.49 -2.69
C GLU A 151 6.26 2.67 -2.53
N ALA A 152 5.81 3.17 -1.38
CA ALA A 152 4.39 3.32 -1.14
C ALA A 152 4.05 4.51 -0.24
N PHE A 153 2.89 5.12 -0.51
CA PHE A 153 2.16 5.93 0.44
C PHE A 153 1.10 5.10 1.15
N VAL A 154 0.96 5.32 2.45
CA VAL A 154 -0.11 4.80 3.29
C VAL A 154 -0.92 5.97 3.82
N LEU A 155 -2.21 6.08 3.46
CA LEU A 155 -3.05 7.17 3.94
C LEU A 155 -3.50 6.92 5.39
N GLY A 156 -3.12 7.81 6.31
CA GLY A 156 -3.56 7.79 7.70
C GLY A 156 -4.78 8.68 7.90
N THR A 157 -5.96 8.19 7.48
CA THR A 157 -7.21 8.97 7.46
C THR A 157 -7.68 9.42 8.84
N ASN A 158 -7.36 8.68 9.91
CA ASN A 158 -7.73 9.05 11.29
C ASN A 158 -6.96 10.28 11.76
N ASP A 159 -5.63 10.27 11.62
CA ASP A 159 -4.80 11.43 11.95
C ASP A 159 -5.16 12.63 11.09
N LEU A 160 -5.39 12.42 9.79
CA LEU A 160 -5.75 13.48 8.87
C LEU A 160 -7.09 14.15 9.25
N VAL A 161 -8.12 13.37 9.61
CA VAL A 161 -9.41 13.90 10.11
C VAL A 161 -9.21 14.72 11.38
N LYS A 162 -8.39 14.23 12.30
CA LYS A 162 -8.04 14.93 13.54
C LYS A 162 -7.34 16.26 13.26
N GLU A 163 -6.31 16.26 12.42
CA GLU A 163 -5.54 17.47 12.09
C GLU A 163 -6.38 18.51 11.31
N LEU A 164 -7.29 18.05 10.45
CA LEU A 164 -8.24 18.91 9.73
C LEU A 164 -9.39 19.40 10.64
N GLN A 165 -9.51 18.90 11.88
CA GLN A 165 -10.67 19.13 12.76
C GLN A 165 -12.00 18.76 12.08
N ALA A 166 -11.96 17.74 11.22
CA ALA A 166 -13.08 17.26 10.42
C ALA A 166 -13.78 16.07 11.11
N GLN A 167 -14.68 15.42 10.40
CA GLN A 167 -15.38 14.22 10.86
C GLN A 167 -15.31 13.13 9.78
N HIS A 168 -15.31 11.87 10.22
CA HIS A 168 -15.59 10.75 9.33
C HIS A 168 -17.06 10.77 8.94
N VAL A 169 -17.32 10.88 7.64
CA VAL A 169 -18.67 10.84 7.07
C VAL A 169 -18.72 9.85 5.91
N PRO A 170 -19.87 9.25 5.62
CA PRO A 170 -20.03 8.43 4.41
C PRO A 170 -19.60 9.21 3.17
N GLY A 171 -18.89 8.55 2.26
CA GLY A 171 -18.37 9.21 1.05
C GLY A 171 -17.10 10.05 1.25
N ARG A 172 -16.65 10.26 2.49
CA ARG A 172 -15.38 10.91 2.86
C ARG A 172 -15.17 12.32 2.27
N GLU A 173 -16.25 13.09 2.06
CA GLU A 173 -16.18 14.44 1.44
C GLU A 173 -15.07 15.34 2.04
N PRO A 174 -14.87 15.42 3.38
CA PRO A 174 -13.82 16.24 3.96
C PRO A 174 -12.40 15.82 3.59
N LEU A 175 -12.20 14.57 3.18
CA LEU A 175 -10.89 13.99 2.86
C LEU A 175 -10.58 13.93 1.36
N LEU A 176 -11.57 14.05 0.48
CA LEU A 176 -11.42 13.80 -0.96
C LEU A 176 -10.25 14.57 -1.58
N THR A 177 -10.10 15.86 -1.26
CA THR A 177 -8.99 16.67 -1.77
C THR A 177 -7.63 16.11 -1.35
N SER A 178 -7.49 15.72 -0.09
CA SER A 178 -6.24 15.17 0.44
C SER A 178 -5.91 13.81 -0.19
N LEU A 179 -6.92 12.94 -0.30
CA LEU A 179 -6.78 11.63 -0.94
C LEU A 179 -6.36 11.76 -2.40
N GLN A 180 -6.97 12.69 -3.15
CA GLN A 180 -6.65 12.92 -4.56
C GLN A 180 -5.25 13.51 -4.74
N LEU A 181 -4.83 14.46 -3.90
CA LEU A 181 -3.48 15.02 -3.97
C LEU A 181 -2.40 13.96 -3.71
N ALA A 182 -2.60 13.09 -2.72
CA ALA A 182 -1.69 11.99 -2.46
C ALA A 182 -1.64 10.99 -3.62
N LEU A 183 -2.79 10.67 -4.24
CA LEU A 183 -2.86 9.81 -5.44
C LEU A 183 -2.11 10.41 -6.62
N LEU A 184 -2.33 11.70 -6.91
CA LEU A 184 -1.62 12.39 -8.00
C LEU A 184 -0.10 12.36 -7.79
N ALA A 185 0.36 12.64 -6.57
CA ALA A 185 1.77 12.61 -6.23
C ALA A 185 2.38 11.20 -6.37
N GLY A 186 1.68 10.19 -5.86
CA GLY A 186 2.14 8.80 -5.97
C GLY A 186 2.18 8.30 -7.41
N ARG A 187 1.19 8.65 -8.22
CA ARG A 187 1.13 8.27 -9.65
C ARG A 187 2.22 8.95 -10.47
N GLU A 188 2.51 10.23 -10.23
CA GLU A 188 3.64 10.93 -10.88
C GLU A 188 4.99 10.27 -10.55
N ALA A 189 5.16 9.81 -9.31
CA ALA A 189 6.38 9.14 -8.87
C ALA A 189 6.44 7.64 -9.19
N GLY A 190 5.34 7.04 -9.63
CA GLY A 190 5.24 5.60 -9.93
C GLY A 190 5.25 4.69 -8.69
N ILE A 191 4.85 5.22 -7.52
CA ILE A 191 4.76 4.45 -6.28
C ILE A 191 3.33 3.99 -6.00
N ALA A 192 3.19 2.94 -5.17
CA ALA A 192 1.88 2.48 -4.72
C ALA A 192 1.24 3.49 -3.76
N VAL A 193 -0.10 3.59 -3.81
CA VAL A 193 -0.87 4.44 -2.88
C VAL A 193 -1.97 3.60 -2.25
N LEU A 194 -1.88 3.40 -0.94
CA LEU A 194 -2.80 2.59 -0.16
C LEU A 194 -3.79 3.47 0.58
N ASP A 195 -5.07 3.18 0.41
CA ASP A 195 -6.16 3.89 1.08
C ASP A 195 -6.13 3.64 2.60
N GLY A 196 -6.72 4.55 3.38
CA GLY A 196 -6.77 4.49 4.83
C GLY A 196 -7.75 3.45 5.37
N VAL A 197 -7.73 3.24 6.67
CA VAL A 197 -8.57 2.27 7.38
C VAL A 197 -10.05 2.68 7.43
N TYR A 198 -10.94 1.68 7.55
CA TYR A 198 -12.34 1.87 7.89
C TYR A 198 -12.60 1.42 9.33
N ASN A 199 -13.08 2.33 10.18
CA ASN A 199 -13.06 2.15 11.63
C ASN A 199 -14.20 1.26 12.16
N ASP A 200 -15.38 1.28 11.54
CA ASP A 200 -16.50 0.46 12.00
C ASP A 200 -16.42 -0.96 11.43
N VAL A 201 -15.82 -1.87 12.18
CA VAL A 201 -15.65 -3.27 11.78
C VAL A 201 -16.97 -4.05 11.71
N LYS A 202 -18.10 -3.48 12.18
CA LYS A 202 -19.42 -4.11 12.12
C LYS A 202 -20.23 -3.65 10.91
N ASP A 203 -19.89 -2.50 10.34
CA ASP A 203 -20.54 -1.96 9.15
C ASP A 203 -19.89 -2.49 7.86
N ALA A 204 -20.34 -3.67 7.46
CA ALA A 204 -19.82 -4.32 6.25
C ALA A 204 -20.23 -3.59 4.95
N GLU A 205 -21.42 -2.96 4.94
CA GLU A 205 -21.92 -2.24 3.77
C GLU A 205 -21.14 -0.95 3.54
N GLY A 206 -20.94 -0.15 4.59
CA GLY A 206 -20.13 1.07 4.53
C GLY A 206 -18.68 0.76 4.19
N PHE A 207 -18.10 -0.31 4.73
CA PHE A 207 -16.76 -0.77 4.36
C PHE A 207 -16.66 -1.11 2.87
N ALA A 208 -17.62 -1.89 2.33
CA ALA A 208 -17.63 -2.25 0.92
C ALA A 208 -17.78 -1.02 0.02
N ALA A 209 -18.66 -0.09 0.37
CA ALA A 209 -18.84 1.17 -0.36
C ALA A 209 -17.55 2.02 -0.38
N GLU A 210 -16.81 2.08 0.74
CA GLU A 210 -15.54 2.79 0.81
C GLU A 210 -14.43 2.09 0.01
N CYS A 211 -14.41 0.76 -0.03
CA CYS A 211 -13.50 0.01 -0.90
C CYS A 211 -13.76 0.32 -2.39
N VAL A 212 -15.04 0.33 -2.81
CA VAL A 212 -15.42 0.69 -4.18
C VAL A 212 -14.98 2.13 -4.51
N GLN A 213 -15.26 3.08 -3.62
CA GLN A 213 -14.80 4.47 -3.80
C GLN A 213 -13.28 4.55 -3.94
N GLY A 214 -12.52 3.85 -3.08
CA GLY A 214 -11.05 3.82 -3.13
C GLY A 214 -10.53 3.27 -4.46
N ARG A 215 -11.08 2.14 -4.92
CA ARG A 215 -10.76 1.56 -6.23
C ARG A 215 -11.06 2.54 -7.37
N ASP A 216 -12.25 3.14 -7.37
CA ASP A 216 -12.69 4.05 -8.43
C ASP A 216 -11.89 5.37 -8.44
N MET A 217 -11.36 5.80 -7.29
CA MET A 217 -10.41 6.90 -7.19
C MET A 217 -9.02 6.53 -7.73
N GLY A 218 -8.67 5.25 -7.79
CA GLY A 218 -7.40 4.75 -8.31
C GLY A 218 -6.38 4.31 -7.24
N PHE A 219 -6.79 4.02 -6.01
CA PHE A 219 -5.90 3.38 -5.02
C PHE A 219 -5.51 1.96 -5.45
N ASP A 220 -4.33 1.52 -5.04
CA ASP A 220 -3.82 0.16 -5.32
C ASP A 220 -4.40 -0.89 -4.37
N GLY A 221 -4.94 -0.45 -3.25
CA GLY A 221 -5.54 -1.25 -2.20
C GLY A 221 -5.85 -0.42 -0.97
N LYS A 222 -6.11 -1.08 0.14
CA LYS A 222 -6.57 -0.45 1.37
C LYS A 222 -5.91 -1.06 2.60
N THR A 223 -5.57 -0.23 3.58
CA THR A 223 -5.16 -0.70 4.90
C THR A 223 -6.39 -1.13 5.72
N LEU A 224 -6.23 -2.20 6.49
CA LEU A 224 -7.29 -2.88 7.22
C LEU A 224 -6.92 -3.02 8.71
N ILE A 225 -7.92 -2.99 9.57
CA ILE A 225 -7.76 -3.17 11.03
C ILE A 225 -8.41 -4.45 11.55
N HIS A 226 -9.14 -5.19 10.71
CA HIS A 226 -9.81 -6.40 11.11
C HIS A 226 -9.76 -7.48 10.03
N PRO A 227 -9.50 -8.77 10.39
CA PRO A 227 -9.45 -9.86 9.42
C PRO A 227 -10.74 -10.06 8.60
N GLY A 228 -11.91 -9.73 9.17
CA GLY A 228 -13.19 -9.81 8.46
C GLY A 228 -13.34 -8.83 7.29
N GLN A 229 -12.45 -7.86 7.15
CA GLN A 229 -12.43 -6.91 6.04
C GLN A 229 -11.67 -7.43 4.81
N VAL A 230 -10.85 -8.49 4.97
CA VAL A 230 -9.90 -8.94 3.94
C VAL A 230 -10.60 -9.44 2.68
N GLU A 231 -11.61 -10.31 2.82
CA GLU A 231 -12.29 -10.92 1.67
C GLU A 231 -12.95 -9.86 0.77
N ALA A 232 -13.73 -8.96 1.36
CA ALA A 232 -14.40 -7.88 0.61
C ALA A 232 -13.39 -6.91 -0.04
N CYS A 233 -12.30 -6.61 0.65
CA CYS A 233 -11.22 -5.77 0.11
C CYS A 233 -10.53 -6.45 -1.08
N ASN A 234 -10.12 -7.70 -0.94
CA ASN A 234 -9.49 -8.46 -2.02
C ASN A 234 -10.39 -8.57 -3.25
N ALA A 235 -11.69 -8.85 -3.04
CA ALA A 235 -12.65 -8.92 -4.14
C ALA A 235 -12.82 -7.59 -4.86
N THR A 236 -12.87 -6.48 -4.11
CA THR A 236 -13.08 -5.15 -4.71
C THR A 236 -11.87 -4.66 -5.51
N PHE A 237 -10.65 -4.88 -5.00
CA PHE A 237 -9.43 -4.41 -5.66
C PHE A 237 -8.84 -5.41 -6.67
N ALA A 238 -9.44 -6.59 -6.85
CA ALA A 238 -9.07 -7.50 -7.92
C ALA A 238 -9.83 -7.15 -9.20
N PRO A 239 -9.21 -7.27 -10.39
CA PRO A 239 -9.95 -7.24 -11.64
C PRO A 239 -10.97 -8.39 -11.69
N ASP A 240 -12.21 -8.10 -12.06
CA ASP A 240 -13.23 -9.13 -12.31
C ASP A 240 -13.00 -9.84 -13.66
N GLU A 241 -13.72 -10.95 -13.88
CA GLU A 241 -13.58 -11.74 -15.12
C GLU A 241 -13.90 -10.91 -16.36
N ALA A 242 -14.89 -10.01 -16.29
CA ALA A 242 -15.27 -9.15 -17.41
C ALA A 242 -14.16 -8.17 -17.79
N ALA A 243 -13.52 -7.56 -16.78
CA ALA A 243 -12.37 -6.68 -17.00
C ALA A 243 -11.16 -7.42 -17.59
N VAL A 244 -10.92 -8.66 -17.14
CA VAL A 244 -9.83 -9.50 -17.67
C VAL A 244 -10.11 -9.91 -19.12
N GLU A 245 -11.34 -10.30 -19.44
CA GLU A 245 -11.74 -10.66 -20.81
C GLU A 245 -11.69 -9.45 -21.75
N ASP A 246 -12.21 -8.30 -21.33
CA ASP A 246 -12.12 -7.04 -22.09
C ASP A 246 -10.65 -6.66 -22.36
N ALA A 247 -9.78 -6.74 -21.36
CA ALA A 247 -8.37 -6.45 -21.51
C ALA A 247 -7.68 -7.37 -22.54
N ARG A 248 -7.96 -8.67 -22.50
CA ARG A 248 -7.46 -9.62 -23.52
C ARG A 248 -7.95 -9.28 -24.91
N GLY A 249 -9.22 -8.92 -25.05
CA GLY A 249 -9.81 -8.52 -26.33
C GLY A 249 -9.21 -7.23 -26.89
N VAL A 250 -8.96 -6.24 -26.04
CA VAL A 250 -8.26 -4.98 -26.40
C VAL A 250 -6.87 -5.27 -26.94
N LEU A 251 -6.07 -6.09 -26.22
CA LEU A 251 -4.71 -6.42 -26.66
C LEU A 251 -4.70 -7.23 -27.95
N GLN A 252 -5.63 -8.18 -28.13
CA GLN A 252 -5.73 -8.94 -29.38
C GLN A 252 -6.08 -8.05 -30.55
N ALA A 253 -7.10 -7.18 -30.41
CA ALA A 253 -7.48 -6.24 -31.47
C ALA A 253 -6.34 -5.29 -31.84
N TRP A 254 -5.55 -4.85 -30.84
CA TRP A 254 -4.38 -4.00 -31.06
C TRP A 254 -3.29 -4.72 -31.86
N GLN A 255 -3.01 -5.99 -31.52
CA GLN A 255 -2.05 -6.82 -32.24
C GLN A 255 -2.47 -7.07 -33.69
N ASP A 256 -3.75 -7.39 -33.91
CA ASP A 256 -4.31 -7.65 -35.25
C ASP A 256 -4.27 -6.39 -36.14
N GLY A 257 -4.40 -5.20 -35.54
CA GLY A 257 -4.33 -3.90 -36.21
C GLY A 257 -2.94 -3.26 -36.25
N ALA A 258 -1.86 -4.05 -36.04
CA ALA A 258 -0.50 -3.57 -35.91
C ALA A 258 -0.09 -2.57 -37.00
N GLY A 259 0.31 -1.37 -36.58
CA GLY A 259 0.78 -0.27 -37.44
C GLY A 259 -0.26 0.80 -37.77
N SER A 260 -1.52 0.66 -37.33
CA SER A 260 -2.59 1.65 -37.62
C SER A 260 -2.64 2.82 -36.61
N GLY A 261 -1.99 2.73 -35.44
CA GLY A 261 -2.04 3.73 -34.38
C GLY A 261 -3.36 3.79 -33.61
N VAL A 262 -4.45 3.29 -34.20
CA VAL A 262 -5.78 3.13 -33.60
C VAL A 262 -6.46 1.89 -34.16
N VAL A 263 -7.25 1.19 -33.36
CA VAL A 263 -8.07 0.06 -33.79
C VAL A 263 -9.49 0.19 -33.23
N THR A 264 -10.39 -0.68 -33.66
CA THR A 264 -11.75 -0.74 -33.10
C THR A 264 -11.96 -2.09 -32.42
N TYR A 265 -12.45 -2.08 -31.18
CA TYR A 265 -12.82 -3.26 -30.43
C TYR A 265 -14.20 -3.06 -29.81
N GLN A 266 -15.14 -3.97 -30.08
CA GLN A 266 -16.55 -3.89 -29.64
C GLN A 266 -17.21 -2.51 -29.87
N GLY A 267 -16.92 -1.89 -31.02
CA GLY A 267 -17.46 -0.57 -31.39
C GLY A 267 -16.81 0.63 -30.68
N ARG A 268 -15.79 0.41 -29.85
CA ARG A 268 -14.99 1.47 -29.18
C ARG A 268 -13.68 1.68 -29.91
N LEU A 269 -13.24 2.94 -29.98
CA LEU A 269 -11.90 3.29 -30.46
C LEU A 269 -10.87 2.87 -29.40
N VAL A 270 -9.83 2.17 -29.83
CA VAL A 270 -8.72 1.73 -28.98
C VAL A 270 -7.44 2.42 -29.45
N GLU A 271 -6.79 3.09 -28.53
CA GLU A 271 -5.52 3.80 -28.68
C GLU A 271 -4.51 3.25 -27.67
N GLN A 272 -3.24 3.66 -27.73
CA GLN A 272 -2.17 3.18 -26.85
C GLN A 272 -2.56 3.23 -25.36
N LEU A 273 -3.21 4.30 -24.90
CA LEU A 273 -3.64 4.42 -23.49
C LEU A 273 -4.54 3.26 -23.03
N HIS A 274 -5.37 2.72 -23.93
CA HIS A 274 -6.25 1.58 -23.62
C HIS A 274 -5.45 0.27 -23.55
N VAL A 275 -4.39 0.15 -24.36
CA VAL A 275 -3.44 -0.96 -24.30
C VAL A 275 -2.71 -0.96 -22.96
N ASP A 276 -2.18 0.19 -22.54
CA ASP A 276 -1.46 0.32 -21.25
C ASP A 276 -2.38 -0.02 -20.06
N ILE A 277 -3.65 0.35 -20.12
CA ILE A 277 -4.67 -0.03 -19.11
C ILE A 277 -4.89 -1.55 -19.13
N ALA A 278 -5.07 -2.14 -20.31
CA ALA A 278 -5.30 -3.57 -20.46
C ALA A 278 -4.12 -4.41 -19.98
N GLU A 279 -2.89 -4.02 -20.31
CA GLU A 279 -1.67 -4.66 -19.81
C GLU A 279 -1.60 -4.63 -18.29
N ARG A 280 -1.93 -3.49 -17.66
CA ARG A 280 -1.97 -3.36 -16.19
C ARG A 280 -3.03 -4.28 -15.56
N VAL A 281 -4.22 -4.38 -16.15
CA VAL A 281 -5.29 -5.28 -15.67
C VAL A 281 -4.81 -6.72 -15.69
N LEU A 282 -4.19 -7.17 -16.79
CA LEU A 282 -3.69 -8.54 -16.92
C LEU A 282 -2.53 -8.80 -15.97
N ALA A 283 -1.56 -7.90 -15.87
CA ALA A 283 -0.44 -8.03 -14.92
C ALA A 283 -0.93 -8.15 -13.47
N THR A 284 -1.95 -7.35 -13.10
CA THR A 284 -2.59 -7.43 -11.77
C THR A 284 -3.24 -8.80 -11.57
N HIS A 285 -4.02 -9.27 -12.55
CA HIS A 285 -4.70 -10.56 -12.49
C HIS A 285 -3.70 -11.72 -12.37
N GLU A 286 -2.68 -11.75 -13.22
CA GLU A 286 -1.65 -12.79 -13.22
C GLU A 286 -0.88 -12.84 -11.89
N ALA A 287 -0.53 -11.68 -11.34
CA ALA A 287 0.16 -11.60 -10.06
C ALA A 287 -0.70 -12.08 -8.88
N ILE A 288 -2.02 -11.85 -8.94
CA ILE A 288 -2.98 -12.37 -7.94
C ILE A 288 -3.07 -13.90 -8.07
N VAL A 289 -3.24 -14.42 -9.28
CA VAL A 289 -3.36 -15.87 -9.55
C VAL A 289 -2.07 -16.61 -9.14
N ALA A 290 -0.91 -16.01 -9.36
CA ALA A 290 0.37 -16.61 -9.00
C ALA A 290 0.57 -16.77 -7.47
N ARG A 291 -0.19 -16.02 -6.66
CA ARG A 291 -0.14 -16.12 -5.19
C ARG A 291 -1.13 -17.15 -4.60
N GLY A 292 -2.02 -17.71 -5.40
CA GLY A 292 -2.98 -18.75 -5.03
C GLY A 292 -4.26 -18.19 -4.49
#